data_7c75d85ad4684b7f50255398f1c26a95
#
_entry.id   7c75d85ad4684b7f50255398f1c26a95
#
_cell.length_a   1.000
_cell.length_b   1.000
_cell.length_c   1.000
_cell.angle_alpha   90.00
_cell.angle_beta   90.00
_cell.angle_gamma   90.00
#
_symmetry.space_group_name_H-M   'P 1'
#
loop_
_entity.id
_entity.type
_entity.pdbx_description
1 polymer ?
#
loop_
_entity_poly.entity_id
_entity_poly.type
_entity_poly.pdbx_seq_one_letter_code
_entity_poly.pdbx_strand_id
1 'polypeptide(L)'
;MPIRLRLDSITVTQREVIVQIAFVNTLRRGYDLGKGLKGSDARLLDAEFAAYEPIRVSDSLAENIAPPKGWLPGQAYVGEVTFPRPERMEEVRFIFPEYAAATLRFNATGLASAAVTSATGSAPPPTATPTLEQVALRELENLLERQTKALVTGDLTAYLATFAEGLRREQQTIFERSRKLPLSDYQLSTSPSTMLLSSHLERGRISNIAVFIRYWLRGAPEDNPFQHTVRYTFERQNGGWIVSAYEPEKPPPFWWSGDVIVQETPHFLIITRPDAGDALTKVAQECEQAYRDIQAAGLEPEERFVAYLTTTQEDFTAQTGMGSRTLGAALSLYELAGDEIQTLGRAFYINGEAFKNQRDDSGPFGRLATIRHELVHLALARESRPFTPIWLVEGAAMYYAGQLSPDFRRRLVADGRLDTLSLERLTGAESLGAYDMLGQSVGYEYIFSGETVRYLIDTYGTDSFREFYRYFSRVPTEKVIDRMPLFSVGFGSRFGNLSREVTPEALLSVYGVTIADLDAAVKKRLREQQP
;
A
#
# COMPACT_ATOMS: atom_id res chain seq x y z
N MET A 1 14.29 2.72 4.40
CA MET A 1 15.65 3.29 4.41
C MET A 1 16.25 3.17 5.81
N PRO A 2 17.57 2.98 5.96
CA PRO A 2 18.21 2.87 7.26
C PRO A 2 18.30 4.20 8.03
N ILE A 3 18.08 5.31 7.33
CA ILE A 3 18.05 6.65 7.93
C ILE A 3 16.69 7.26 7.68
N ARG A 4 16.08 7.79 8.73
CA ARG A 4 14.79 8.47 8.68
C ARG A 4 15.02 9.99 8.62
N LEU A 5 14.39 10.65 7.67
CA LEU A 5 14.23 12.10 7.67
C LEU A 5 13.02 12.46 8.54
N ARG A 6 13.19 13.38 9.46
CA ARG A 6 12.15 13.94 10.32
C ARG A 6 12.13 15.46 10.15
N LEU A 7 10.94 16.01 10.02
CA LEU A 7 10.74 17.46 10.09
C LEU A 7 10.46 17.80 11.55
N ASP A 8 11.32 18.63 12.15
CA ASP A 8 11.21 18.97 13.57
C ASP A 8 10.39 20.27 13.76
N SER A 9 10.61 21.25 12.92
CA SER A 9 9.81 22.50 12.95
C SER A 9 9.87 23.22 11.62
N ILE A 10 8.87 24.09 11.40
CA ILE A 10 8.82 24.99 10.25
C ILE A 10 8.51 26.38 10.76
N THR A 11 9.35 27.31 10.41
CA THR A 11 9.16 28.73 10.73
C THR A 11 8.96 29.52 9.44
N VAL A 12 7.85 30.21 9.33
CA VAL A 12 7.55 31.09 8.19
C VAL A 12 7.70 32.52 8.60
N THR A 13 8.55 33.23 7.89
CA THR A 13 8.74 34.69 8.03
C THR A 13 8.12 35.41 6.84
N GLN A 14 8.23 36.72 6.80
CA GLN A 14 7.76 37.51 5.65
C GLN A 14 8.53 37.23 4.36
N ARG A 15 9.76 36.73 4.44
CA ARG A 15 10.65 36.52 3.29
C ARG A 15 11.13 35.11 3.11
N GLU A 16 11.07 34.29 4.14
CA GLU A 16 11.73 32.97 4.19
C GLU A 16 10.85 31.91 4.84
N VAL A 17 11.06 30.66 4.43
CA VAL A 17 10.59 29.45 5.10
C VAL A 17 11.81 28.73 5.63
N ILE A 18 11.89 28.55 6.94
CA ILE A 18 12.97 27.84 7.61
C ILE A 18 12.43 26.47 8.02
N VAL A 19 13.04 25.42 7.51
CA VAL A 19 12.67 24.01 7.79
C VAL A 19 13.77 23.39 8.64
N GLN A 20 13.44 23.03 9.87
CA GLN A 20 14.35 22.28 10.72
C GLN A 20 14.13 20.78 10.47
N ILE A 21 15.20 20.11 10.08
CA ILE A 21 15.17 18.68 9.74
C ILE A 21 16.15 17.89 10.60
N ALA A 22 15.82 16.64 10.82
CA ALA A 22 16.69 15.68 11.48
C ALA A 22 16.82 14.40 10.66
N PHE A 23 18.03 13.94 10.45
CA PHE A 23 18.33 12.61 9.92
C PHE A 23 18.62 11.68 11.09
N VAL A 24 17.83 10.62 11.24
CA VAL A 24 17.91 9.70 12.38
C VAL A 24 18.28 8.31 11.88
N ASN A 25 19.34 7.72 12.42
CA ASN A 25 19.66 6.31 12.18
C ASN A 25 18.66 5.40 12.92
N THR A 26 17.82 4.71 12.16
CA THR A 26 16.80 3.80 12.70
C THR A 26 17.26 2.35 12.80
N LEU A 27 18.47 2.02 12.38
CA LEU A 27 19.03 0.69 12.52
C LEU A 27 19.53 0.44 13.96
N ARG A 28 19.58 -0.83 14.34
CA ARG A 28 20.19 -1.27 15.61
C ARG A 28 21.71 -1.38 15.53
N ARG A 29 22.33 -0.92 14.46
CA ARG A 29 23.80 -0.91 14.22
C ARG A 29 24.21 0.42 13.61
N GLY A 30 25.51 0.72 13.69
CA GLY A 30 26.09 1.86 12.97
C GLY A 30 25.84 1.75 11.47
N TYR A 31 25.58 2.88 10.85
CA TYR A 31 25.36 2.97 9.40
C TYR A 31 26.38 3.94 8.79
N ASP A 32 26.99 3.51 7.70
CA ASP A 32 27.90 4.35 6.92
C ASP A 32 27.24 4.72 5.61
N LEU A 33 26.98 5.99 5.41
CA LEU A 33 26.48 6.56 4.17
C LEU A 33 27.67 6.70 3.21
N GLY A 34 27.84 5.75 2.31
CA GLY A 34 28.90 5.79 1.29
C GLY A 34 28.81 6.98 0.31
N LYS A 35 27.71 7.75 0.35
CA LYS A 35 27.52 9.06 -0.31
C LYS A 35 26.84 9.97 0.67
N GLY A 36 27.45 11.11 0.97
CA GLY A 36 26.87 12.11 1.86
C GLY A 36 25.62 12.75 1.25
N LEU A 37 24.59 12.91 2.10
CA LEU A 37 23.45 13.79 1.81
C LEU A 37 23.89 15.24 2.04
N LYS A 38 23.38 16.18 1.26
CA LYS A 38 23.64 17.61 1.42
C LYS A 38 22.32 18.34 1.64
N GLY A 39 22.29 19.24 2.60
CA GLY A 39 21.12 20.08 2.82
C GLY A 39 20.76 20.95 1.60
N SER A 40 21.75 21.28 0.75
CA SER A 40 21.54 21.98 -0.51
C SER A 40 20.74 21.19 -1.55
N ASP A 41 20.57 19.88 -1.36
CA ASP A 41 19.78 19.04 -2.25
C ASP A 41 18.27 19.11 -1.93
N ALA A 42 17.90 19.71 -0.80
CA ALA A 42 16.50 19.93 -0.42
C ALA A 42 15.81 20.89 -1.40
N ARG A 43 14.51 20.70 -1.59
CA ARG A 43 13.64 21.59 -2.39
C ARG A 43 12.34 21.85 -1.65
N LEU A 44 11.78 23.03 -1.86
CA LEU A 44 10.43 23.36 -1.46
C LEU A 44 9.61 23.57 -2.74
N LEU A 45 8.47 22.92 -2.86
CA LEU A 45 7.55 23.09 -3.97
C LEU A 45 6.27 23.74 -3.47
N ASP A 46 5.75 24.73 -4.18
CA ASP A 46 4.40 25.25 -3.94
C ASP A 46 3.30 24.42 -4.63
N ALA A 47 2.05 24.83 -4.50
CA ALA A 47 0.89 24.17 -5.10
C ALA A 47 0.94 24.11 -6.64
N GLU A 48 1.70 25.00 -7.28
CA GLU A 48 1.91 25.01 -8.74
C GLU A 48 3.19 24.27 -9.15
N PHE A 49 3.82 23.56 -8.20
CA PHE A 49 5.08 22.84 -8.37
C PHE A 49 6.27 23.76 -8.71
N ALA A 50 6.18 25.06 -8.41
CA ALA A 50 7.34 25.93 -8.46
C ALA A 50 8.37 25.50 -7.41
N ALA A 51 9.59 25.18 -7.86
CA ALA A 51 10.65 24.71 -6.98
C ALA A 51 11.47 25.88 -6.43
N TYR A 52 11.66 25.88 -5.12
CA TYR A 52 12.48 26.85 -4.41
C TYR A 52 13.74 26.15 -3.91
N GLU A 53 14.90 26.68 -4.32
CA GLU A 53 16.20 26.18 -3.84
C GLU A 53 16.52 26.80 -2.47
N PRO A 54 17.28 26.08 -1.62
CA PRO A 54 17.75 26.65 -0.37
C PRO A 54 18.63 27.88 -0.61
N ILE A 55 18.33 28.97 0.09
CA ILE A 55 19.18 30.16 0.13
C ILE A 55 20.21 30.13 1.25
N ARG A 56 19.97 29.26 2.23
CA ARG A 56 20.89 29.01 3.34
C ARG A 56 20.70 27.60 3.89
N VAL A 57 21.79 26.96 4.23
CA VAL A 57 21.84 25.64 4.87
C VAL A 57 22.75 25.77 6.09
N SER A 58 22.34 25.24 7.24
CA SER A 58 23.18 25.23 8.45
C SER A 58 24.45 24.41 8.23
N ASP A 59 25.52 24.76 8.94
CA ASP A 59 26.82 24.09 8.81
C ASP A 59 26.74 22.57 9.03
N SER A 60 25.84 22.14 9.92
CA SER A 60 25.57 20.72 10.16
C SER A 60 25.05 19.94 8.95
N LEU A 61 24.48 20.62 7.96
CA LEU A 61 23.89 20.06 6.75
C LEU A 61 24.59 20.53 5.46
N ALA A 62 25.61 21.39 5.56
CA ALA A 62 26.24 22.04 4.40
C ALA A 62 27.07 21.05 3.56
N GLU A 63 27.81 20.16 4.20
CA GLU A 63 28.62 19.13 3.55
C GLU A 63 28.35 17.78 4.19
N ASN A 64 28.21 16.75 3.38
CA ASN A 64 28.10 15.34 3.77
C ASN A 64 27.49 15.11 5.17
N ILE A 65 26.18 14.93 5.24
CA ILE A 65 25.46 14.64 6.48
C ILE A 65 25.83 13.22 6.94
N ALA A 66 27.07 13.01 7.33
CA ALA A 66 27.53 11.76 7.91
C ALA A 66 28.63 12.07 8.92
N PRO A 67 28.54 11.58 10.16
CA PRO A 67 29.63 11.73 11.12
C PRO A 67 30.87 10.97 10.66
N PRO A 68 32.08 11.45 10.98
CA PRO A 68 33.34 10.82 10.60
C PRO A 68 33.51 9.36 11.05
N LYS A 69 32.70 8.89 11.99
CA LYS A 69 32.71 7.52 12.55
C LYS A 69 31.46 6.70 12.24
N GLY A 70 30.66 7.14 11.26
CA GLY A 70 29.36 6.52 10.97
C GLY A 70 28.26 6.94 11.96
N TRP A 71 27.04 6.56 11.65
CA TRP A 71 25.86 6.93 12.44
C TRP A 71 25.55 5.84 13.46
N LEU A 72 25.55 6.20 14.72
CA LEU A 72 25.16 5.28 15.79
C LEU A 72 23.64 5.07 15.81
N PRO A 73 23.17 3.92 16.33
CA PRO A 73 21.74 3.67 16.51
C PRO A 73 21.05 4.79 17.29
N GLY A 74 19.95 5.32 16.77
CA GLY A 74 19.18 6.40 17.39
C GLY A 74 19.83 7.78 17.31
N GLN A 75 21.03 7.91 16.76
CA GLN A 75 21.68 9.20 16.59
C GLN A 75 20.94 10.03 15.56
N ALA A 76 20.68 11.31 15.89
CA ALA A 76 20.09 12.29 15.01
C ALA A 76 21.09 13.37 14.62
N TYR A 77 21.09 13.75 13.35
CA TYR A 77 21.74 14.95 12.83
C TYR A 77 20.67 15.98 12.55
N VAL A 78 20.71 17.09 13.26
CA VAL A 78 19.73 18.16 13.17
C VAL A 78 20.35 19.36 12.49
N GLY A 79 19.59 20.00 11.62
CA GLY A 79 20.01 21.26 10.99
C GLY A 79 18.83 21.99 10.35
N GLU A 80 19.12 23.16 9.81
CA GLU A 80 18.13 24.04 9.21
C GLU A 80 18.40 24.25 7.73
N VAL A 81 17.34 24.25 6.93
CA VAL A 81 17.35 24.62 5.52
C VAL A 81 16.40 25.78 5.35
N THR A 82 16.90 26.89 4.84
CA THR A 82 16.12 28.11 4.62
C THR A 82 15.85 28.30 3.14
N PHE A 83 14.59 28.53 2.80
CA PHE A 83 14.12 28.77 1.44
C PHE A 83 13.57 30.20 1.30
N PRO A 84 13.57 30.77 0.09
CA PRO A 84 12.73 31.92 -0.17
C PRO A 84 11.28 31.58 0.10
N ARG A 85 10.50 32.52 0.59
CA ARG A 85 9.08 32.27 0.84
C ARG A 85 8.33 32.11 -0.48
N PRO A 86 7.60 31.02 -0.72
CA PRO A 86 6.71 30.89 -1.85
C PRO A 86 5.62 31.97 -1.86
N GLU A 87 5.20 32.39 -3.04
CA GLU A 87 4.09 33.38 -3.17
C GLU A 87 2.77 32.79 -2.67
N ARG A 88 2.58 31.50 -2.89
CA ARG A 88 1.41 30.73 -2.42
C ARG A 88 1.83 29.74 -1.37
N MET A 89 1.30 29.91 -0.17
CA MET A 89 1.67 29.16 1.02
C MET A 89 0.59 28.18 1.50
N GLU A 90 -0.54 28.05 0.79
CA GLU A 90 -1.64 27.20 1.23
C GLU A 90 -1.22 25.72 1.32
N GLU A 91 -0.41 25.29 0.35
CA GLU A 91 0.21 23.99 0.34
C GLU A 91 1.61 24.09 -0.25
N VAL A 92 2.61 23.68 0.51
CA VAL A 92 3.99 23.53 0.02
C VAL A 92 4.50 22.13 0.32
N ARG A 93 5.37 21.62 -0.54
CA ARG A 93 5.98 20.29 -0.38
C ARG A 93 7.46 20.46 -0.13
N PHE A 94 7.93 19.91 0.99
CA PHE A 94 9.35 19.80 1.27
C PHE A 94 9.85 18.46 0.70
N ILE A 95 10.87 18.52 -0.14
CA ILE A 95 11.46 17.36 -0.80
C ILE A 95 12.93 17.28 -0.42
N PHE A 96 13.36 16.09 -0.06
CA PHE A 96 14.75 15.75 0.09
C PHE A 96 15.05 14.48 -0.75
N PRO A 97 16.16 14.45 -1.55
CA PRO A 97 16.48 13.32 -2.41
C PRO A 97 16.44 11.99 -1.65
N GLU A 98 15.91 10.94 -2.30
CA GLU A 98 15.77 9.59 -1.74
C GLU A 98 14.76 9.44 -0.58
N TYR A 99 14.09 10.53 -0.16
CA TYR A 99 13.03 10.50 0.86
C TYR A 99 11.68 10.88 0.25
N ALA A 100 10.61 10.42 0.90
CA ALA A 100 9.27 10.82 0.52
C ALA A 100 9.08 12.33 0.72
N ALA A 101 8.36 12.98 -0.20
CA ALA A 101 7.98 14.37 -0.04
C ALA A 101 7.08 14.56 1.19
N ALA A 102 7.35 15.58 1.99
CA ALA A 102 6.46 16.00 3.06
C ALA A 102 5.59 17.14 2.56
N THR A 103 4.27 16.95 2.55
CA THR A 103 3.32 18.04 2.25
C THR A 103 3.09 18.86 3.51
N LEU A 104 3.34 20.15 3.40
CA LEU A 104 3.19 21.12 4.46
C LEU A 104 1.96 21.98 4.14
N ARG A 105 0.92 21.88 4.97
CA ARG A 105 -0.28 22.71 4.83
C ARG A 105 -0.27 23.80 5.87
N PHE A 106 -0.43 25.03 5.43
CA PHE A 106 -0.49 26.20 6.31
C PHE A 106 -1.94 26.65 6.40
N ASN A 107 -2.56 26.50 7.56
CA ASN A 107 -3.87 27.08 7.82
C ASN A 107 -3.74 28.61 7.86
N ALA A 108 -4.70 29.30 7.27
CA ALA A 108 -4.75 30.78 7.24
C ALA A 108 -4.63 31.43 8.65
N THR A 109 -4.98 30.69 9.71
CA THR A 109 -4.84 31.13 11.11
C THR A 109 -3.39 31.14 11.62
N GLY A 110 -2.47 30.36 11.04
CA GLY A 110 -1.03 30.41 11.37
C GLY A 110 -0.32 31.65 10.81
N LEU A 111 -0.91 32.31 9.81
CA LEU A 111 -0.42 33.54 9.23
C LEU A 111 -1.00 34.81 9.91
N ALA A 112 -2.01 34.69 10.74
CA ALA A 112 -2.74 35.79 11.34
C ALA A 112 -2.02 36.47 12.53
N SER A 113 -0.86 35.96 12.98
CA SER A 113 -0.08 36.64 14.01
C SER A 113 0.97 37.65 13.47
N ALA A 114 1.11 37.77 12.14
CA ALA A 114 1.89 38.80 11.52
C ALA A 114 0.93 39.82 10.86
N ALA A 115 0.67 40.92 11.53
CA ALA A 115 -0.10 42.03 10.96
C ALA A 115 0.52 42.46 9.63
N VAL A 116 -0.16 42.18 8.54
CA VAL A 116 0.20 42.67 7.21
C VAL A 116 -0.25 44.12 7.15
N THR A 117 0.64 45.04 7.41
CA THR A 117 0.48 46.46 7.00
C THR A 117 0.62 46.51 5.49
N SER A 118 -0.52 46.66 4.81
CA SER A 118 -0.58 46.83 3.35
C SER A 118 0.17 48.10 2.95
N ALA A 119 1.32 47.95 2.32
CA ALA A 119 1.91 49.01 1.54
C ALA A 119 1.24 49.02 0.16
N THR A 120 0.45 50.04 -0.09
CA THR A 120 -0.18 50.34 -1.38
C THR A 120 0.86 50.54 -2.47
N GLY A 121 0.69 49.84 -3.58
CA GLY A 121 1.20 50.22 -4.89
C GLY A 121 2.54 49.64 -5.29
N SER A 122 2.53 48.45 -5.84
CA SER A 122 3.48 48.08 -6.89
C SER A 122 2.78 47.14 -7.89
N ALA A 123 3.14 47.29 -9.15
CA ALA A 123 2.64 46.47 -10.26
C ALA A 123 2.83 44.96 -9.96
N PRO A 124 1.97 44.07 -10.50
CA PRO A 124 2.16 42.66 -10.29
C PRO A 124 3.57 42.26 -10.74
N PRO A 125 4.28 41.44 -9.93
CA PRO A 125 5.59 40.96 -10.32
C PRO A 125 5.48 40.19 -11.64
N PRO A 126 6.50 40.26 -12.52
CA PRO A 126 6.49 39.50 -13.75
C PRO A 126 6.36 38.04 -13.42
N THR A 127 5.45 37.34 -14.10
CA THR A 127 5.25 35.89 -13.99
C THR A 127 6.61 35.21 -14.14
N ALA A 128 7.09 34.57 -13.10
CA ALA A 128 8.39 33.90 -13.13
C ALA A 128 8.45 32.96 -14.31
N THR A 129 9.46 33.07 -15.14
CA THR A 129 9.68 32.14 -16.26
C THR A 129 9.90 30.76 -15.66
N PRO A 130 9.13 29.72 -16.09
CA PRO A 130 9.27 28.38 -15.53
C PRO A 130 10.71 27.86 -15.72
N THR A 131 11.24 27.17 -14.71
CA THR A 131 12.58 26.57 -14.81
C THR A 131 12.61 25.46 -15.86
N LEU A 132 13.80 25.06 -16.31
CA LEU A 132 13.97 23.97 -17.27
C LEU A 132 13.40 22.65 -16.71
N GLU A 133 13.55 22.42 -15.42
CA GLU A 133 13.02 21.25 -14.71
C GLU A 133 11.49 21.25 -14.69
N GLN A 134 10.86 22.40 -14.43
CA GLN A 134 9.41 22.56 -14.48
C GLN A 134 8.85 22.33 -15.87
N VAL A 135 9.52 22.87 -16.89
CA VAL A 135 9.12 22.63 -18.28
C VAL A 135 9.23 21.16 -18.63
N ALA A 136 10.35 20.52 -18.27
CA ALA A 136 10.57 19.10 -18.54
C ALA A 136 9.56 18.22 -17.80
N LEU A 137 9.25 18.51 -16.54
CA LEU A 137 8.26 17.71 -15.80
C LEU A 137 6.87 17.81 -16.46
N ARG A 138 6.43 19.01 -16.85
CA ARG A 138 5.18 19.17 -17.61
C ARG A 138 5.21 18.42 -18.95
N GLU A 139 6.33 18.43 -19.66
CA GLU A 139 6.48 17.69 -20.92
C GLU A 139 6.36 16.17 -20.69
N LEU A 140 6.91 15.63 -19.58
CA LEU A 140 6.75 14.23 -19.18
C LEU A 140 5.30 13.90 -18.81
N GLU A 141 4.65 14.75 -18.04
CA GLU A 141 3.23 14.59 -17.67
C GLU A 141 2.35 14.59 -18.91
N ASN A 142 2.56 15.51 -19.85
CA ASN A 142 1.86 15.55 -21.14
C ASN A 142 2.13 14.29 -21.98
N LEU A 143 3.33 13.70 -21.90
CA LEU A 143 3.64 12.42 -22.55
C LEU A 143 2.83 11.29 -21.94
N LEU A 144 2.80 11.19 -20.60
CA LEU A 144 2.05 10.18 -19.87
C LEU A 144 0.54 10.32 -20.10
N GLU A 145 0.02 11.54 -20.17
CA GLU A 145 -1.38 11.81 -20.49
C GLU A 145 -1.73 11.35 -21.92
N ARG A 146 -0.88 11.63 -22.91
CA ARG A 146 -1.06 11.11 -24.28
C ARG A 146 -1.05 9.58 -24.33
N GLN A 147 -0.16 8.95 -23.57
CA GLN A 147 -0.06 7.49 -23.44
C GLN A 147 -1.34 6.91 -22.84
N THR A 148 -1.81 7.49 -21.73
CA THR A 148 -3.08 7.19 -21.09
C THR A 148 -4.25 7.30 -22.07
N LYS A 149 -4.39 8.46 -22.71
CA LYS A 149 -5.49 8.71 -23.66
C LYS A 149 -5.48 7.71 -24.81
N ALA A 150 -4.31 7.46 -25.40
CA ALA A 150 -4.17 6.52 -26.51
C ALA A 150 -4.57 5.10 -26.10
N LEU A 151 -4.20 4.65 -24.90
CA LEU A 151 -4.57 3.34 -24.37
C LEU A 151 -6.09 3.25 -24.14
N VAL A 152 -6.70 4.24 -23.49
CA VAL A 152 -8.14 4.26 -23.22
C VAL A 152 -8.97 4.31 -24.50
N THR A 153 -8.57 5.14 -25.47
CA THR A 153 -9.28 5.27 -26.77
C THR A 153 -8.98 4.13 -27.74
N GLY A 154 -7.97 3.31 -27.50
CA GLY A 154 -7.57 2.24 -28.40
C GLY A 154 -6.72 2.70 -29.59
N ASP A 155 -6.08 3.87 -29.49
CA ASP A 155 -5.20 4.40 -30.54
C ASP A 155 -3.78 3.85 -30.40
N LEU A 156 -3.54 2.69 -31.02
CA LEU A 156 -2.23 2.02 -30.99
C LEU A 156 -1.13 2.91 -31.57
N THR A 157 -1.41 3.66 -32.63
CA THR A 157 -0.43 4.51 -33.29
C THR A 157 0.05 5.62 -32.36
N ALA A 158 -0.88 6.33 -31.75
CA ALA A 158 -0.57 7.36 -30.76
C ALA A 158 0.14 6.80 -29.53
N TYR A 159 -0.27 5.61 -29.06
CA TYR A 159 0.40 4.92 -27.95
C TYR A 159 1.86 4.60 -28.27
N LEU A 160 2.13 3.93 -29.41
CA LEU A 160 3.48 3.54 -29.82
C LEU A 160 4.38 4.74 -30.14
N ALA A 161 3.81 5.87 -30.54
CA ALA A 161 4.57 7.10 -30.78
C ALA A 161 5.22 7.66 -29.48
N THR A 162 4.77 7.25 -28.30
CA THR A 162 5.36 7.65 -27.03
C THR A 162 6.61 6.84 -26.64
N PHE A 163 6.93 5.77 -27.40
CA PHE A 163 8.04 4.87 -27.12
C PHE A 163 9.11 4.91 -28.21
N ALA A 164 10.35 4.68 -27.80
CA ALA A 164 11.45 4.44 -28.73
C ALA A 164 11.16 3.22 -29.61
N GLU A 165 11.68 3.24 -30.84
CA GLU A 165 11.41 2.20 -31.85
C GLU A 165 11.69 0.78 -31.33
N GLY A 166 12.79 0.60 -30.59
CA GLY A 166 13.17 -0.70 -30.03
C GLY A 166 12.17 -1.28 -29.03
N LEU A 167 11.31 -0.46 -28.41
CA LEU A 167 10.29 -0.91 -27.44
C LEU A 167 8.93 -1.18 -28.09
N ARG A 168 8.66 -0.66 -29.28
CA ARG A 168 7.31 -0.65 -29.88
C ARG A 168 6.68 -2.02 -30.02
N ARG A 169 7.45 -3.03 -30.40
CA ARG A 169 6.93 -4.39 -30.55
C ARG A 169 6.41 -4.97 -29.24
N GLU A 170 7.16 -4.78 -28.16
CA GLU A 170 6.75 -5.25 -26.83
C GLU A 170 5.56 -4.44 -26.30
N GLN A 171 5.61 -3.12 -26.46
CA GLN A 171 4.54 -2.22 -26.05
C GLN A 171 3.25 -2.43 -26.85
N GLN A 172 3.32 -2.81 -28.12
CA GLN A 172 2.16 -3.25 -28.88
C GLN A 172 1.50 -4.47 -28.23
N THR A 173 2.30 -5.47 -27.85
CA THR A 173 1.78 -6.67 -27.17
C THR A 173 1.10 -6.32 -25.84
N ILE A 174 1.71 -5.45 -25.03
CA ILE A 174 1.13 -4.97 -23.77
C ILE A 174 -0.18 -4.21 -24.04
N PHE A 175 -0.20 -3.34 -25.03
CA PHE A 175 -1.39 -2.61 -25.44
C PHE A 175 -2.54 -3.55 -25.84
N GLU A 176 -2.27 -4.51 -26.72
CA GLU A 176 -3.27 -5.49 -27.20
C GLU A 176 -3.83 -6.33 -26.04
N ARG A 177 -2.97 -6.74 -25.09
CA ARG A 177 -3.40 -7.46 -23.88
C ARG A 177 -4.25 -6.60 -22.96
N SER A 178 -3.88 -5.33 -22.76
CA SER A 178 -4.66 -4.41 -21.93
C SER A 178 -6.08 -4.22 -22.44
N ARG A 179 -6.29 -4.29 -23.77
CA ARG A 179 -7.60 -4.18 -24.41
C ARG A 179 -8.51 -5.38 -24.16
N LYS A 180 -7.98 -6.50 -23.67
CA LYS A 180 -8.77 -7.68 -23.24
C LYS A 180 -9.37 -7.50 -21.86
N LEU A 181 -8.92 -6.52 -21.08
CA LEU A 181 -9.48 -6.18 -19.78
C LEU A 181 -10.65 -5.22 -19.93
N PRO A 182 -11.66 -5.32 -19.06
CA PRO A 182 -12.77 -4.37 -19.01
C PRO A 182 -12.34 -3.07 -18.30
N LEU A 183 -11.32 -2.39 -18.83
CA LEU A 183 -10.87 -1.12 -18.27
C LEU A 183 -11.98 -0.08 -18.36
N SER A 184 -12.29 0.59 -17.25
CA SER A 184 -13.16 1.76 -17.21
C SER A 184 -12.37 3.06 -17.20
N ASP A 185 -11.20 3.06 -16.57
CA ASP A 185 -10.23 4.16 -16.59
C ASP A 185 -8.80 3.63 -16.44
N TYR A 186 -7.84 4.45 -16.87
CA TYR A 186 -6.41 4.15 -16.80
C TYR A 186 -5.65 5.46 -16.70
N GLN A 187 -4.72 5.56 -15.78
CA GLN A 187 -3.95 6.77 -15.52
C GLN A 187 -2.48 6.44 -15.33
N LEU A 188 -1.64 7.29 -15.88
CA LEU A 188 -0.20 7.30 -15.66
C LEU A 188 0.18 8.62 -15.01
N SER A 189 0.94 8.57 -13.93
CA SER A 189 1.45 9.76 -13.27
C SER A 189 2.86 9.53 -12.74
N THR A 190 3.65 10.58 -12.67
CA THR A 190 4.93 10.51 -11.95
C THR A 190 4.68 10.47 -10.45
N SER A 191 5.65 9.95 -9.69
CA SER A 191 5.61 10.08 -8.24
C SER A 191 5.58 11.57 -7.85
N PRO A 192 4.74 11.95 -6.87
CA PRO A 192 4.75 13.32 -6.33
C PRO A 192 6.11 13.78 -5.81
N SER A 193 7.00 12.84 -5.50
CA SER A 193 8.38 13.10 -5.09
C SER A 193 9.39 13.11 -6.25
N THR A 194 8.91 13.08 -7.51
CA THR A 194 9.81 13.09 -8.68
C THR A 194 10.54 14.43 -8.76
N MET A 195 11.85 14.36 -8.74
CA MET A 195 12.74 15.50 -8.96
C MET A 195 13.56 15.27 -10.23
N LEU A 196 13.63 16.33 -11.04
CA LEU A 196 14.49 16.37 -12.20
C LEU A 196 15.72 17.21 -11.86
N LEU A 197 16.91 16.68 -12.15
CA LEU A 197 18.16 17.41 -11.99
C LEU A 197 18.55 18.06 -13.31
N SER A 198 19.02 19.31 -13.28
CA SER A 198 19.49 20.05 -14.47
C SER A 198 20.49 19.25 -15.30
N SER A 199 21.38 18.49 -14.63
CA SER A 199 22.36 17.61 -15.30
C SER A 199 21.73 16.47 -16.10
N HIS A 200 20.52 16.03 -15.77
CA HIS A 200 19.76 15.04 -16.56
C HIS A 200 19.19 15.71 -17.81
N LEU A 201 18.70 16.95 -17.68
CA LEU A 201 18.11 17.71 -18.78
C LEU A 201 19.14 18.09 -19.82
N GLU A 202 20.36 18.50 -19.40
CA GLU A 202 21.48 18.82 -20.29
C GLU A 202 21.90 17.62 -21.16
N ARG A 203 21.78 16.40 -20.61
CA ARG A 203 22.09 15.15 -21.34
C ARG A 203 20.95 14.69 -22.23
N GLY A 204 19.79 15.32 -22.16
CA GLY A 204 18.58 14.86 -22.86
C GLY A 204 18.09 13.47 -22.44
N ARG A 205 18.46 13.02 -21.23
CA ARG A 205 18.09 11.71 -20.70
C ARG A 205 17.78 11.78 -19.20
N ILE A 206 16.62 11.27 -18.82
CA ILE A 206 16.14 11.19 -17.44
C ILE A 206 15.86 9.71 -17.14
N SER A 207 16.61 9.13 -16.22
CA SER A 207 16.54 7.69 -15.94
C SER A 207 15.88 7.41 -14.60
N ASN A 208 15.26 6.23 -14.51
CA ASN A 208 14.75 5.66 -13.25
C ASN A 208 13.64 6.47 -12.59
N ILE A 209 12.75 7.07 -13.39
CA ILE A 209 11.59 7.80 -12.88
C ILE A 209 10.49 6.81 -12.55
N ALA A 210 10.00 6.84 -11.29
CA ALA A 210 8.85 6.07 -10.89
C ALA A 210 7.57 6.65 -11.51
N VAL A 211 6.90 5.85 -12.31
CA VAL A 211 5.60 6.14 -12.91
C VAL A 211 4.58 5.19 -12.30
N PHE A 212 3.53 5.74 -11.74
CA PHE A 212 2.40 4.98 -11.22
C PHE A 212 1.45 4.67 -12.36
N ILE A 213 1.08 3.40 -12.47
CA ILE A 213 0.02 2.89 -13.34
C ILE A 213 -1.19 2.68 -12.45
N ARG A 214 -2.22 3.49 -12.60
CA ARG A 214 -3.49 3.31 -11.88
C ARG A 214 -4.59 2.99 -12.88
N TYR A 215 -5.39 1.97 -12.58
CA TYR A 215 -6.47 1.56 -13.47
C TYR A 215 -7.69 1.07 -12.70
N TRP A 216 -8.84 1.25 -13.34
CA TRP A 216 -10.13 0.79 -12.82
C TRP A 216 -10.72 -0.24 -13.77
N LEU A 217 -11.39 -1.22 -13.20
CA LEU A 217 -12.05 -2.29 -13.93
C LEU A 217 -13.56 -2.08 -13.89
N ARG A 218 -14.21 -2.08 -15.04
CA ARG A 218 -15.67 -2.00 -15.14
C ARG A 218 -16.30 -3.18 -14.42
N GLY A 219 -17.26 -2.89 -13.54
CA GLY A 219 -17.90 -3.89 -12.70
C GLY A 219 -17.16 -4.23 -11.41
N ALA A 220 -15.96 -3.65 -11.16
CA ALA A 220 -15.38 -3.58 -9.83
C ALA A 220 -15.86 -2.32 -9.11
N PRO A 221 -15.78 -2.25 -7.76
CA PRO A 221 -16.08 -1.03 -7.01
C PRO A 221 -15.26 0.18 -7.51
N GLU A 222 -15.90 1.34 -7.65
CA GLU A 222 -15.25 2.56 -8.16
C GLU A 222 -14.10 3.04 -7.26
N ASP A 223 -14.20 2.80 -5.96
CA ASP A 223 -13.17 3.13 -4.96
C ASP A 223 -12.08 2.05 -4.85
N ASN A 224 -11.99 1.15 -5.84
CA ASN A 224 -11.00 0.09 -5.88
C ASN A 224 -10.08 0.16 -7.11
N PRO A 225 -9.36 1.27 -7.34
CA PRO A 225 -8.34 1.30 -8.39
C PRO A 225 -7.18 0.38 -8.04
N PHE A 226 -6.65 -0.28 -9.04
CA PHE A 226 -5.41 -1.03 -8.94
C PHE A 226 -4.22 -0.13 -9.22
N GLN A 227 -3.11 -0.36 -8.55
CA GLN A 227 -1.90 0.42 -8.76
C GLN A 227 -0.66 -0.45 -8.87
N HIS A 228 0.17 -0.14 -9.84
CA HIS A 228 1.51 -0.70 -10.01
C HIS A 228 2.50 0.43 -10.24
N THR A 229 3.78 0.13 -10.10
CA THR A 229 4.87 1.07 -10.38
C THR A 229 5.72 0.53 -11.51
N VAL A 230 6.12 1.42 -12.42
CA VAL A 230 7.09 1.14 -13.48
C VAL A 230 8.19 2.21 -13.43
N ARG A 231 9.44 1.80 -13.61
CA ARG A 231 10.56 2.73 -13.73
C ARG A 231 10.78 3.07 -15.18
N TYR A 232 10.55 4.31 -15.57
CA TYR A 232 10.77 4.80 -16.93
C TYR A 232 12.11 5.50 -17.04
N THR A 233 12.76 5.32 -18.20
CA THR A 233 13.83 6.17 -18.70
C THR A 233 13.30 6.94 -19.90
N PHE A 234 13.41 8.26 -19.85
CA PHE A 234 12.98 9.16 -20.91
C PHE A 234 14.20 9.67 -21.67
N GLU A 235 14.09 9.79 -22.99
CA GLU A 235 15.09 10.39 -23.86
C GLU A 235 14.46 11.46 -24.76
N ARG A 236 15.22 12.50 -25.05
CA ARG A 236 14.78 13.57 -25.93
C ARG A 236 15.04 13.19 -27.37
N GLN A 237 13.99 13.10 -28.19
CA GLN A 237 14.06 12.83 -29.62
C GLN A 237 13.17 13.82 -30.39
N ASN A 238 13.68 14.41 -31.47
CA ASN A 238 12.93 15.31 -32.35
C ASN A 238 12.23 16.45 -31.58
N GLY A 239 12.88 16.98 -30.54
CA GLY A 239 12.35 18.08 -29.73
C GLY A 239 11.36 17.69 -28.64
N GLY A 240 10.99 16.40 -28.49
CA GLY A 240 10.10 15.90 -27.45
C GLY A 240 10.69 14.77 -26.63
N TRP A 241 10.05 14.38 -25.55
CA TRP A 241 10.41 13.21 -24.76
C TRP A 241 9.71 11.96 -25.27
N ILE A 242 10.41 10.83 -25.20
CA ILE A 242 9.88 9.48 -25.42
C ILE A 242 10.37 8.56 -24.32
N VAL A 243 9.68 7.45 -24.08
CA VAL A 243 10.14 6.36 -23.19
C VAL A 243 11.14 5.51 -23.95
N SER A 244 12.41 5.49 -23.51
CA SER A 244 13.50 4.72 -24.16
C SER A 244 13.82 3.41 -23.45
N ALA A 245 13.45 3.27 -22.16
CA ALA A 245 13.52 2.03 -21.42
C ALA A 245 12.46 2.02 -20.31
N TYR A 246 12.06 0.83 -19.88
CA TYR A 246 11.19 0.66 -18.73
C TYR A 246 11.54 -0.62 -17.95
N GLU A 247 11.28 -0.57 -16.65
CA GLU A 247 11.44 -1.71 -15.74
C GLU A 247 10.24 -1.74 -14.79
N PRO A 248 9.36 -2.76 -14.86
CA PRO A 248 8.26 -2.86 -13.94
C PRO A 248 8.76 -3.22 -12.54
N GLU A 249 8.26 -2.55 -11.51
CA GLU A 249 8.42 -3.03 -10.14
C GLU A 249 7.56 -4.29 -9.94
N LYS A 250 7.97 -5.16 -9.06
CA LYS A 250 7.24 -6.40 -8.79
C LYS A 250 6.12 -6.15 -7.75
N PRO A 251 4.91 -6.68 -7.97
CA PRO A 251 4.48 -7.40 -9.17
C PRO A 251 4.15 -6.46 -10.34
N PRO A 252 4.46 -6.85 -11.59
CA PRO A 252 3.96 -6.12 -12.76
C PRO A 252 2.45 -6.33 -12.92
N PRO A 253 1.76 -5.47 -13.69
CA PRO A 253 0.38 -5.73 -14.06
C PRO A 253 0.23 -7.13 -14.69
N PHE A 254 -0.81 -7.87 -14.28
CA PHE A 254 -0.97 -9.28 -14.65
C PHE A 254 -0.92 -9.54 -16.17
N TRP A 255 -1.51 -8.63 -16.97
CA TRP A 255 -1.51 -8.75 -18.45
C TRP A 255 -0.17 -8.41 -19.12
N TRP A 256 0.81 -7.86 -18.41
CA TRP A 256 2.12 -7.60 -19.01
C TRP A 256 2.90 -8.89 -19.26
N SER A 257 2.77 -9.86 -18.38
CA SER A 257 3.51 -11.14 -18.47
C SER A 257 2.86 -12.18 -19.39
N GLY A 258 1.58 -12.01 -19.79
CA GLY A 258 0.90 -12.98 -20.64
C GLY A 258 -0.49 -12.55 -21.07
N ASP A 259 -1.07 -13.30 -22.00
CA ASP A 259 -2.46 -13.12 -22.42
C ASP A 259 -3.42 -13.34 -21.28
N VAL A 260 -4.54 -12.64 -21.33
CA VAL A 260 -5.59 -12.73 -20.32
C VAL A 260 -6.94 -12.98 -20.95
N ILE A 261 -7.80 -13.69 -20.22
CA ILE A 261 -9.24 -13.78 -20.45
C ILE A 261 -9.95 -13.35 -19.17
N VAL A 262 -11.18 -12.89 -19.32
CA VAL A 262 -12.02 -12.39 -18.23
C VAL A 262 -13.33 -13.13 -18.23
N GLN A 263 -13.73 -13.65 -17.09
CA GLN A 263 -15.05 -14.22 -16.85
C GLN A 263 -15.78 -13.37 -15.82
N GLU A 264 -16.95 -12.89 -16.20
CA GLU A 264 -17.85 -12.17 -15.30
C GLU A 264 -18.89 -13.13 -14.73
N THR A 265 -19.14 -12.98 -13.44
CA THR A 265 -20.26 -13.61 -12.72
C THR A 265 -21.05 -12.52 -11.99
N PRO A 266 -22.19 -12.80 -11.35
CA PRO A 266 -22.93 -11.79 -10.61
C PRO A 266 -22.07 -11.01 -9.60
N HIS A 267 -21.16 -11.70 -8.88
CA HIS A 267 -20.39 -11.08 -7.79
C HIS A 267 -18.87 -11.11 -8.02
N PHE A 268 -18.40 -11.58 -9.20
CA PHE A 268 -16.96 -11.64 -9.46
C PHE A 268 -16.59 -11.18 -10.87
N LEU A 269 -15.44 -10.53 -10.92
CA LEU A 269 -14.67 -10.32 -12.13
C LEU A 269 -13.41 -11.20 -12.01
N ILE A 270 -13.38 -12.34 -12.74
CA ILE A 270 -12.28 -13.30 -12.67
C ILE A 270 -11.36 -13.10 -13.86
N ILE A 271 -10.12 -12.75 -13.59
CA ILE A 271 -9.08 -12.52 -14.60
C ILE A 271 -8.10 -13.70 -14.54
N THR A 272 -7.83 -14.31 -15.69
CA THR A 272 -6.96 -15.50 -15.76
C THR A 272 -6.22 -15.61 -17.08
N ARG A 273 -5.40 -16.65 -17.20
CA ARG A 273 -4.74 -17.03 -18.46
C ARG A 273 -5.68 -17.88 -19.34
N PRO A 274 -5.49 -17.87 -20.68
CA PRO A 274 -6.32 -18.67 -21.60
C PRO A 274 -6.26 -20.17 -21.35
N ASP A 275 -5.18 -20.68 -20.77
CA ASP A 275 -4.97 -22.09 -20.45
C ASP A 275 -5.62 -22.56 -19.14
N ALA A 276 -6.37 -21.69 -18.46
CA ALA A 276 -7.12 -22.08 -17.26
C ALA A 276 -8.20 -23.16 -17.54
N GLY A 277 -8.76 -23.17 -18.76
CA GLY A 277 -9.70 -24.20 -19.20
C GLY A 277 -10.89 -24.40 -18.23
N ASP A 278 -11.20 -25.67 -17.94
CA ASP A 278 -12.33 -26.05 -17.05
C ASP A 278 -12.16 -25.55 -15.61
N ALA A 279 -10.92 -25.27 -15.17
CA ALA A 279 -10.66 -24.74 -13.85
C ALA A 279 -11.34 -23.40 -13.63
N LEU A 280 -11.45 -22.57 -14.66
CA LEU A 280 -12.10 -21.25 -14.58
C LEU A 280 -13.58 -21.38 -14.22
N THR A 281 -14.32 -22.27 -14.90
CA THR A 281 -15.75 -22.49 -14.64
C THR A 281 -15.97 -22.98 -13.20
N LYS A 282 -15.12 -23.92 -12.73
CA LYS A 282 -15.22 -24.46 -11.40
C LYS A 282 -14.92 -23.41 -10.32
N VAL A 283 -13.84 -22.66 -10.49
CA VAL A 283 -13.49 -21.55 -9.59
C VAL A 283 -14.60 -20.51 -9.55
N ALA A 284 -15.19 -20.17 -10.69
CA ALA A 284 -16.30 -19.22 -10.74
C ALA A 284 -17.51 -19.68 -9.91
N GLN A 285 -17.86 -20.98 -9.99
CA GLN A 285 -18.94 -21.55 -9.17
C GLN A 285 -18.60 -21.55 -7.68
N GLU A 286 -17.36 -21.91 -7.33
CA GLU A 286 -16.89 -21.92 -5.95
C GLU A 286 -16.84 -20.50 -5.36
N CYS A 287 -16.44 -19.48 -6.14
CA CYS A 287 -16.48 -18.08 -5.74
C CYS A 287 -17.91 -17.61 -5.43
N GLU A 288 -18.85 -17.91 -6.31
CA GLU A 288 -20.26 -17.58 -6.09
C GLU A 288 -20.87 -18.29 -4.88
N GLN A 289 -20.46 -19.54 -4.63
CA GLN A 289 -20.88 -20.25 -3.43
C GLN A 289 -20.28 -19.63 -2.16
N ALA A 290 -18.98 -19.31 -2.20
CA ALA A 290 -18.29 -18.65 -1.09
C ALA A 290 -18.92 -17.29 -0.74
N TYR A 291 -19.32 -16.53 -1.75
CA TYR A 291 -20.03 -15.26 -1.55
C TYR A 291 -21.32 -15.44 -0.76
N ARG A 292 -22.16 -16.39 -1.18
CA ARG A 292 -23.41 -16.71 -0.47
C ARG A 292 -23.14 -17.20 0.97
N ASP A 293 -22.11 -17.99 1.16
CA ASP A 293 -21.77 -18.55 2.46
C ASP A 293 -21.34 -17.46 3.46
N ILE A 294 -20.48 -16.52 3.05
CA ILE A 294 -20.07 -15.43 3.94
C ILE A 294 -21.20 -14.45 4.22
N GLN A 295 -22.09 -14.21 3.26
CA GLN A 295 -23.29 -13.42 3.45
C GLN A 295 -24.24 -14.10 4.44
N ALA A 296 -24.45 -15.41 4.33
CA ALA A 296 -25.23 -16.18 5.27
C ALA A 296 -24.60 -16.23 6.68
N ALA A 297 -23.29 -16.08 6.79
CA ALA A 297 -22.57 -15.96 8.06
C ALA A 297 -22.67 -14.55 8.70
N GLY A 298 -23.40 -13.62 8.08
CA GLY A 298 -23.65 -12.28 8.61
C GLY A 298 -22.64 -11.21 8.20
N LEU A 299 -21.78 -11.48 7.23
CA LEU A 299 -20.99 -10.42 6.58
C LEU A 299 -21.80 -9.78 5.45
N GLU A 300 -21.60 -8.47 5.29
CA GLU A 300 -22.10 -7.71 4.13
C GLU A 300 -20.95 -7.50 3.16
N PRO A 301 -20.74 -8.42 2.20
CA PRO A 301 -19.66 -8.29 1.24
C PRO A 301 -19.96 -7.17 0.24
N GLU A 302 -18.92 -6.66 -0.42
CA GLU A 302 -19.06 -5.75 -1.55
C GLU A 302 -19.94 -6.40 -2.64
N GLU A 303 -20.59 -5.57 -3.47
CA GLU A 303 -21.43 -6.08 -4.56
C GLU A 303 -20.64 -6.97 -5.52
N ARG A 304 -19.37 -6.64 -5.75
CA ARG A 304 -18.51 -7.39 -6.65
C ARG A 304 -17.05 -7.38 -6.20
N PHE A 305 -16.38 -8.52 -6.40
CA PHE A 305 -14.97 -8.71 -6.12
C PHE A 305 -14.15 -8.95 -7.39
N VAL A 306 -12.87 -8.62 -7.35
CA VAL A 306 -11.89 -8.98 -8.38
C VAL A 306 -11.08 -10.19 -7.90
N ALA A 307 -10.98 -11.20 -8.75
CA ALA A 307 -10.21 -12.39 -8.50
C ALA A 307 -9.21 -12.64 -9.65
N TYR A 308 -7.99 -13.02 -9.31
CA TYR A 308 -6.99 -13.47 -10.27
C TYR A 308 -6.77 -14.97 -10.10
N LEU A 309 -7.11 -15.75 -11.13
CA LEU A 309 -6.78 -17.17 -11.17
C LEU A 309 -5.47 -17.34 -11.95
N THR A 310 -4.39 -17.62 -11.25
CA THR A 310 -3.11 -17.95 -11.90
C THR A 310 -3.12 -19.41 -12.34
N THR A 311 -2.46 -19.74 -13.44
CA THR A 311 -2.40 -21.12 -13.95
C THR A 311 -1.13 -21.85 -13.56
N THR A 312 -0.11 -21.11 -13.15
CA THR A 312 1.18 -21.62 -12.68
C THR A 312 1.56 -21.07 -11.31
N GLN A 313 2.41 -21.80 -10.59
CA GLN A 313 2.99 -21.35 -9.33
C GLN A 313 3.85 -20.11 -9.51
N GLU A 314 4.58 -20.00 -10.63
CA GLU A 314 5.43 -18.85 -10.94
C GLU A 314 4.61 -17.57 -11.06
N ASP A 315 3.49 -17.61 -11.80
CA ASP A 315 2.56 -16.47 -11.92
C ASP A 315 2.00 -16.08 -10.54
N PHE A 316 1.60 -17.07 -9.73
CA PHE A 316 1.10 -16.81 -8.39
C PHE A 316 2.16 -16.12 -7.50
N THR A 317 3.36 -16.68 -7.47
CA THR A 317 4.47 -16.10 -6.69
C THR A 317 4.87 -14.72 -7.21
N ALA A 318 4.88 -14.53 -8.52
CA ALA A 318 5.19 -13.23 -9.12
C ALA A 318 4.19 -12.15 -8.73
N GLN A 319 2.90 -12.48 -8.59
CA GLN A 319 1.84 -11.53 -8.23
C GLN A 319 1.72 -11.31 -6.73
N THR A 320 1.96 -12.33 -5.91
CA THR A 320 1.66 -12.29 -4.47
C THR A 320 2.90 -12.26 -3.58
N GLY A 321 4.05 -12.66 -4.09
CA GLY A 321 5.26 -12.92 -3.30
C GLY A 321 5.18 -14.19 -2.45
N MET A 322 4.10 -14.97 -2.55
CA MET A 322 3.85 -16.12 -1.68
C MET A 322 4.35 -17.45 -2.29
N GLY A 323 4.68 -18.40 -1.42
CA GLY A 323 5.26 -19.69 -1.81
C GLY A 323 4.25 -20.72 -2.32
N SER A 324 4.76 -21.87 -2.75
CA SER A 324 4.02 -22.95 -3.42
C SER A 324 2.95 -23.64 -2.57
N ARG A 325 2.95 -23.46 -1.26
CA ARG A 325 1.96 -24.04 -0.36
C ARG A 325 0.74 -23.18 -0.12
N THR A 326 0.75 -21.95 -0.66
CA THR A 326 -0.36 -21.00 -0.52
C THR A 326 -1.37 -21.25 -1.63
N LEU A 327 -2.63 -21.47 -1.27
CA LEU A 327 -3.73 -21.73 -2.21
C LEU A 327 -4.40 -20.45 -2.70
N GLY A 328 -4.45 -19.45 -1.83
CA GLY A 328 -5.05 -18.16 -2.11
C GLY A 328 -4.36 -17.05 -1.31
N ALA A 329 -4.57 -15.82 -1.72
CA ALA A 329 -4.08 -14.64 -1.03
C ALA A 329 -4.97 -13.44 -1.35
N ALA A 330 -5.56 -12.84 -0.34
CA ALA A 330 -6.21 -11.54 -0.47
C ALA A 330 -5.16 -10.44 -0.32
N LEU A 331 -5.06 -9.57 -1.31
CA LEU A 331 -4.13 -8.46 -1.30
C LEU A 331 -4.89 -7.13 -1.37
N SER A 332 -4.36 -6.17 -0.64
CA SER A 332 -4.79 -4.78 -0.68
C SER A 332 -3.58 -3.87 -0.57
N LEU A 333 -3.61 -2.75 -1.26
CA LEU A 333 -2.64 -1.68 -1.16
C LEU A 333 -3.24 -0.57 -0.29
N TYR A 334 -2.46 -0.04 0.63
CA TYR A 334 -2.84 1.11 1.43
C TYR A 334 -2.08 2.35 0.95
N GLU A 335 -2.83 3.39 0.63
CA GLU A 335 -2.32 4.68 0.21
C GLU A 335 -2.73 5.75 1.20
N LEU A 336 -1.80 6.65 1.50
CA LEU A 336 -2.11 7.87 2.22
C LEU A 336 -2.54 8.95 1.21
N ALA A 337 -3.83 9.23 1.15
CA ALA A 337 -4.41 10.24 0.28
C ALA A 337 -4.89 11.43 1.12
N GLY A 338 -4.07 12.47 1.20
CA GLY A 338 -4.33 13.59 2.12
C GLY A 338 -4.28 13.12 3.58
N ASP A 339 -5.38 13.30 4.31
CA ASP A 339 -5.52 12.92 5.72
C ASP A 339 -6.24 11.57 5.90
N GLU A 340 -6.42 10.80 4.81
CA GLU A 340 -7.11 9.53 4.83
C GLU A 340 -6.24 8.38 4.34
N ILE A 341 -6.39 7.24 4.98
CA ILE A 341 -5.80 5.99 4.50
C ILE A 341 -6.83 5.30 3.62
N GLN A 342 -6.54 5.24 2.34
CA GLN A 342 -7.37 4.54 1.36
C GLN A 342 -6.86 3.11 1.14
N THR A 343 -7.80 2.20 0.91
CA THR A 343 -7.50 0.80 0.57
C THR A 343 -7.79 0.59 -0.91
N LEU A 344 -6.75 0.27 -1.67
CA LEU A 344 -6.78 0.13 -3.12
C LEU A 344 -6.45 -1.30 -3.53
N GLY A 345 -6.77 -1.66 -4.78
CA GLY A 345 -6.35 -2.91 -5.40
C GLY A 345 -6.82 -4.16 -4.65
N ARG A 346 -8.00 -4.08 -4.03
CA ARG A 346 -8.60 -5.20 -3.30
C ARG A 346 -8.93 -6.32 -4.28
N ALA A 347 -8.13 -7.36 -4.24
CA ALA A 347 -8.35 -8.55 -5.03
C ALA A 347 -7.84 -9.79 -4.30
N PHE A 348 -8.36 -10.95 -4.65
CA PHE A 348 -7.73 -12.16 -4.20
C PHE A 348 -7.16 -12.97 -5.37
N TYR A 349 -6.05 -13.63 -5.09
CA TYR A 349 -5.32 -14.44 -6.04
C TYR A 349 -5.50 -15.90 -5.69
N ILE A 350 -5.83 -16.71 -6.69
CA ILE A 350 -6.01 -18.15 -6.56
C ILE A 350 -4.85 -18.85 -7.26
N ASN A 351 -4.16 -19.70 -6.54
CA ASN A 351 -3.12 -20.55 -7.09
C ASN A 351 -3.76 -21.76 -7.80
N GLY A 352 -4.03 -21.61 -9.10
CA GLY A 352 -4.73 -22.64 -9.88
C GLY A 352 -3.98 -23.94 -9.97
N GLU A 353 -2.64 -23.95 -9.95
CA GLU A 353 -1.85 -25.17 -9.92
C GLU A 353 -2.05 -25.94 -8.60
N ALA A 354 -1.96 -25.25 -7.47
CA ALA A 354 -2.22 -25.87 -6.17
C ALA A 354 -3.69 -26.33 -6.05
N PHE A 355 -4.64 -25.56 -6.58
CA PHE A 355 -6.06 -25.90 -6.62
C PHE A 355 -6.38 -27.15 -7.45
N LYS A 356 -5.70 -27.41 -8.56
CA LYS A 356 -5.86 -28.66 -9.34
C LYS A 356 -5.52 -29.91 -8.52
N ASN A 357 -4.55 -29.76 -7.63
CA ASN A 357 -4.04 -30.88 -6.81
C ASN A 357 -4.80 -31.04 -5.48
N GLN A 358 -5.63 -30.09 -5.10
CA GLN A 358 -6.40 -30.13 -3.87
C GLN A 358 -7.73 -30.88 -4.08
N ARG A 359 -8.10 -31.71 -3.12
CA ARG A 359 -9.39 -32.40 -3.13
C ARG A 359 -10.54 -31.42 -3.02
N ASP A 360 -11.65 -31.75 -3.69
CA ASP A 360 -12.91 -30.97 -3.65
C ASP A 360 -13.69 -31.15 -2.33
N ASP A 361 -13.00 -31.37 -1.24
CA ASP A 361 -13.70 -31.58 0.01
C ASP A 361 -14.23 -30.24 0.55
N SER A 362 -15.41 -30.34 1.13
CA SER A 362 -16.05 -29.27 1.88
C SER A 362 -15.46 -29.11 3.28
N GLY A 363 -14.31 -29.71 3.54
CA GLY A 363 -13.61 -29.64 4.82
C GLY A 363 -13.17 -28.21 5.15
N PRO A 364 -12.83 -27.93 6.41
CA PRO A 364 -12.49 -26.58 6.87
C PRO A 364 -11.23 -25.99 6.18
N PHE A 365 -10.51 -26.80 5.41
CA PHE A 365 -9.33 -26.39 4.64
C PHE A 365 -9.41 -26.81 3.17
N GLY A 366 -10.58 -27.14 2.69
CA GLY A 366 -10.85 -27.37 1.28
C GLY A 366 -10.80 -26.08 0.47
N ARG A 367 -10.91 -26.21 -0.86
CA ARG A 367 -10.85 -25.05 -1.77
C ARG A 367 -11.91 -24.00 -1.46
N LEU A 368 -13.16 -24.43 -1.25
CA LEU A 368 -14.25 -23.52 -0.94
C LEU A 368 -14.03 -22.78 0.38
N ALA A 369 -13.49 -23.47 1.39
CA ALA A 369 -13.16 -22.82 2.67
C ALA A 369 -12.03 -21.79 2.52
N THR A 370 -11.04 -22.06 1.67
CA THR A 370 -9.97 -21.10 1.33
C THR A 370 -10.55 -19.87 0.62
N ILE A 371 -11.39 -20.07 -0.39
CA ILE A 371 -12.02 -18.92 -1.09
C ILE A 371 -12.84 -18.09 -0.10
N ARG A 372 -13.62 -18.70 0.79
CA ARG A 372 -14.35 -17.96 1.85
C ARG A 372 -13.41 -17.16 2.73
N HIS A 373 -12.29 -17.77 3.16
CA HIS A 373 -11.28 -17.11 3.99
C HIS A 373 -10.76 -15.83 3.32
N GLU A 374 -10.34 -15.93 2.07
CA GLU A 374 -9.82 -14.79 1.32
C GLU A 374 -10.91 -13.72 1.06
N LEU A 375 -12.15 -14.14 0.81
CA LEU A 375 -13.26 -13.21 0.65
C LEU A 375 -13.59 -12.45 1.93
N VAL A 376 -13.42 -13.05 3.11
CA VAL A 376 -13.59 -12.35 4.38
C VAL A 376 -12.56 -11.23 4.52
N HIS A 377 -11.30 -11.47 4.13
CA HIS A 377 -10.31 -10.41 4.12
C HIS A 377 -10.73 -9.24 3.23
N LEU A 378 -11.23 -9.51 2.03
CA LEU A 378 -11.70 -8.47 1.11
C LEU A 378 -12.96 -7.76 1.63
N ALA A 379 -13.91 -8.49 2.18
CA ALA A 379 -15.14 -7.92 2.75
C ALA A 379 -14.85 -6.95 3.92
N LEU A 380 -13.79 -7.22 4.68
CA LEU A 380 -13.35 -6.40 5.80
C LEU A 380 -12.22 -5.41 5.45
N ALA A 381 -11.74 -5.40 4.20
CA ALA A 381 -10.56 -4.61 3.81
C ALA A 381 -10.74 -3.10 4.03
N ARG A 382 -11.94 -2.57 3.80
CA ARG A 382 -12.24 -1.14 4.05
C ARG A 382 -12.22 -0.77 5.53
N GLU A 383 -12.54 -1.72 6.39
CA GLU A 383 -12.56 -1.56 7.85
C GLU A 383 -11.18 -1.87 8.46
N SER A 384 -10.29 -2.51 7.70
CA SER A 384 -8.92 -2.84 8.11
C SER A 384 -7.96 -1.68 7.89
N ARG A 385 -6.86 -1.72 8.64
CA ARG A 385 -5.69 -0.86 8.43
C ARG A 385 -4.41 -1.71 8.51
N PRO A 386 -3.27 -1.25 8.01
CA PRO A 386 -2.02 -2.02 8.08
C PRO A 386 -1.60 -2.41 9.52
N PHE A 387 -2.11 -1.69 10.51
CA PHE A 387 -1.89 -1.93 11.93
C PHE A 387 -3.05 -2.63 12.64
N THR A 388 -4.07 -3.08 11.93
CA THR A 388 -5.07 -4.01 12.50
C THR A 388 -4.34 -5.29 12.91
N PRO A 389 -4.47 -5.78 14.15
CA PRO A 389 -3.70 -6.92 14.62
C PRO A 389 -3.93 -8.15 13.77
N ILE A 390 -2.87 -8.85 13.41
CA ILE A 390 -2.96 -10.03 12.52
C ILE A 390 -3.88 -11.11 13.10
N TRP A 391 -3.90 -11.29 14.44
CA TRP A 391 -4.82 -12.24 15.06
C TRP A 391 -6.30 -11.89 14.87
N LEU A 392 -6.62 -10.58 14.77
CA LEU A 392 -7.99 -10.13 14.53
C LEU A 392 -8.38 -10.34 13.07
N VAL A 393 -7.48 -10.03 12.14
CA VAL A 393 -7.67 -10.19 10.70
C VAL A 393 -7.85 -11.65 10.33
N GLU A 394 -6.92 -12.50 10.72
CA GLU A 394 -6.94 -13.94 10.44
C GLU A 394 -8.03 -14.66 11.26
N GLY A 395 -8.23 -14.22 12.49
CA GLY A 395 -9.28 -14.77 13.35
C GLY A 395 -10.68 -14.54 12.79
N ALA A 396 -10.95 -13.35 12.23
CA ALA A 396 -12.20 -13.06 11.54
C ALA A 396 -12.38 -13.96 10.31
N ALA A 397 -11.32 -14.12 9.50
CA ALA A 397 -11.33 -14.99 8.34
C ALA A 397 -11.63 -16.45 8.73
N MET A 398 -10.94 -16.98 9.74
CA MET A 398 -11.18 -18.34 10.26
C MET A 398 -12.63 -18.53 10.76
N TYR A 399 -13.17 -17.55 11.45
CA TYR A 399 -14.53 -17.61 12.00
C TYR A 399 -15.58 -17.61 10.90
N TYR A 400 -15.59 -16.59 10.05
CA TYR A 400 -16.61 -16.42 9.00
C TYR A 400 -16.47 -17.43 7.86
N ALA A 401 -15.27 -17.93 7.59
CA ALA A 401 -15.07 -19.02 6.63
C ALA A 401 -15.49 -20.40 7.15
N GLY A 402 -15.89 -20.52 8.44
CA GLY A 402 -16.28 -21.78 9.04
C GLY A 402 -15.13 -22.77 9.23
N GLN A 403 -13.90 -22.27 9.41
CA GLN A 403 -12.68 -23.09 9.52
C GLN A 403 -12.38 -23.56 10.95
N LEU A 404 -13.21 -23.19 11.93
CA LEU A 404 -13.01 -23.56 13.34
C LEU A 404 -13.61 -24.93 13.65
N SER A 405 -12.81 -25.98 13.41
CA SER A 405 -13.18 -27.37 13.70
C SER A 405 -13.06 -27.69 15.19
N PRO A 406 -14.02 -28.43 15.79
CA PRO A 406 -13.91 -28.95 17.16
C PRO A 406 -12.64 -29.80 17.37
N ASP A 407 -12.18 -30.52 16.36
CA ASP A 407 -10.98 -31.36 16.45
C ASP A 407 -9.71 -30.54 16.62
N PHE A 408 -9.59 -29.41 15.91
CA PHE A 408 -8.44 -28.52 16.07
C PHE A 408 -8.43 -27.85 17.45
N ARG A 409 -9.58 -27.48 17.96
CA ARG A 409 -9.71 -26.97 19.32
C ARG A 409 -9.25 -28.00 20.35
N ARG A 410 -9.69 -29.25 20.21
CA ARG A 410 -9.25 -30.34 21.09
C ARG A 410 -7.74 -30.54 21.06
N ARG A 411 -7.13 -30.55 19.87
CA ARG A 411 -5.67 -30.66 19.73
C ARG A 411 -4.94 -29.47 20.38
N LEU A 412 -5.40 -28.25 20.16
CA LEU A 412 -4.80 -27.03 20.75
C LEU A 412 -4.67 -27.16 22.28
N VAL A 413 -5.67 -27.71 22.94
CA VAL A 413 -5.66 -27.89 24.40
C VAL A 413 -4.88 -29.17 24.78
N ALA A 414 -5.12 -30.29 24.11
CA ALA A 414 -4.49 -31.58 24.44
C ALA A 414 -2.96 -31.55 24.26
N ASP A 415 -2.46 -30.82 23.26
CA ASP A 415 -1.03 -30.71 22.98
C ASP A 415 -0.32 -29.71 23.91
N GLY A 416 -1.02 -29.12 24.89
CA GLY A 416 -0.47 -28.13 25.80
C GLY A 416 -0.04 -26.81 25.13
N ARG A 417 -0.44 -26.60 23.87
CA ARG A 417 -0.03 -25.42 23.09
C ARG A 417 -0.73 -24.15 23.52
N LEU A 418 -1.91 -24.29 24.11
CA LEU A 418 -2.70 -23.15 24.58
C LEU A 418 -1.94 -22.21 25.53
N ASP A 419 -1.10 -22.78 26.39
CA ASP A 419 -0.31 -22.01 27.37
C ASP A 419 0.87 -21.26 26.73
N THR A 420 1.29 -21.66 25.54
CA THR A 420 2.37 -20.99 24.79
C THR A 420 1.88 -19.83 23.92
N LEU A 421 0.57 -19.69 23.73
CA LEU A 421 -0.05 -18.62 22.96
C LEU A 421 -0.34 -17.41 23.83
N SER A 422 -0.29 -16.22 23.24
CA SER A 422 -0.60 -14.97 23.91
C SER A 422 -1.13 -13.95 22.89
N LEU A 423 -2.29 -13.37 23.17
CA LEU A 423 -2.85 -12.30 22.32
C LEU A 423 -1.94 -11.07 22.32
N GLU A 424 -1.27 -10.76 23.42
CA GLU A 424 -0.32 -9.65 23.49
C GLU A 424 0.84 -9.86 22.49
N ARG A 425 1.40 -11.07 22.45
CA ARG A 425 2.44 -11.43 21.49
C ARG A 425 1.92 -11.37 20.05
N LEU A 426 0.73 -11.92 19.80
CA LEU A 426 0.13 -11.95 18.47
C LEU A 426 -0.28 -10.55 17.98
N THR A 427 -0.62 -9.63 18.88
CA THR A 427 -0.97 -8.25 18.52
C THR A 427 0.16 -7.51 17.80
N GLY A 428 1.42 -7.79 18.16
CA GLY A 428 2.56 -7.20 17.46
C GLY A 428 3.26 -8.12 16.47
N ALA A 429 2.69 -9.28 16.19
CA ALA A 429 3.27 -10.24 15.26
C ALA A 429 3.13 -9.80 13.81
N GLU A 430 4.11 -10.16 13.00
CA GLU A 430 4.15 -9.87 11.56
C GLU A 430 3.35 -10.88 10.74
N SER A 431 3.27 -12.09 11.23
CA SER A 431 2.49 -13.18 10.66
C SER A 431 2.12 -14.15 11.77
N LEU A 432 1.03 -14.83 11.61
CA LEU A 432 0.76 -16.06 12.35
C LEU A 432 1.63 -17.15 11.73
N GLY A 433 2.16 -18.05 12.55
CA GLY A 433 3.08 -19.11 12.11
C GLY A 433 2.63 -19.87 10.87
N ALA A 434 3.47 -20.72 10.30
CA ALA A 434 3.22 -21.36 9.01
C ALA A 434 1.86 -22.08 8.95
N TYR A 435 1.03 -21.65 8.02
CA TYR A 435 -0.21 -22.32 7.66
C TYR A 435 0.14 -23.41 6.64
N ASP A 436 0.23 -24.66 7.10
CA ASP A 436 0.42 -25.81 6.20
C ASP A 436 -0.93 -26.31 5.70
N MET A 437 -1.38 -25.75 4.58
CA MET A 437 -2.66 -26.10 3.95
C MET A 437 -2.69 -27.52 3.33
N LEU A 438 -1.54 -28.17 3.17
CA LEU A 438 -1.47 -29.53 2.62
C LEU A 438 -1.85 -30.62 3.64
N GLY A 439 -2.38 -30.23 4.80
CA GLY A 439 -3.25 -31.14 5.55
C GLY A 439 -2.71 -31.72 6.84
N GLN A 440 -1.69 -31.17 7.48
CA GLN A 440 -1.27 -31.74 8.75
C GLN A 440 -1.01 -30.78 9.93
N SER A 441 -0.84 -29.48 9.72
CA SER A 441 -0.74 -28.54 10.84
C SER A 441 -1.28 -27.16 10.48
N VAL A 442 -2.50 -26.90 10.88
CA VAL A 442 -2.95 -25.52 11.01
C VAL A 442 -2.17 -24.93 12.17
N GLY A 443 -1.53 -23.76 11.94
CA GLY A 443 -0.84 -23.07 13.01
C GLY A 443 -1.78 -22.85 14.19
N TYR A 444 -1.39 -23.23 15.39
CA TYR A 444 -2.20 -23.05 16.59
C TYR A 444 -2.58 -21.58 16.81
N GLU A 445 -1.77 -20.66 16.29
CA GLU A 445 -2.03 -19.23 16.29
C GLU A 445 -3.30 -18.87 15.50
N TYR A 446 -3.54 -19.47 14.34
CA TYR A 446 -4.77 -19.28 13.55
C TYR A 446 -6.00 -19.77 14.29
N ILE A 447 -5.92 -20.98 14.87
CA ILE A 447 -7.03 -21.56 15.64
C ILE A 447 -7.34 -20.68 16.84
N PHE A 448 -6.31 -20.26 17.60
CA PHE A 448 -6.48 -19.42 18.77
C PHE A 448 -7.05 -18.04 18.41
N SER A 449 -6.61 -17.45 17.31
CA SER A 449 -7.14 -16.20 16.77
C SER A 449 -8.62 -16.31 16.41
N GLY A 450 -8.99 -17.37 15.69
CA GLY A 450 -10.39 -17.64 15.33
C GLY A 450 -11.28 -17.91 16.53
N GLU A 451 -10.80 -18.67 17.52
CA GLU A 451 -11.53 -18.92 18.76
C GLU A 451 -11.66 -17.63 19.61
N THR A 452 -10.69 -16.73 19.52
CA THR A 452 -10.79 -15.40 20.14
C THR A 452 -11.89 -14.58 19.50
N VAL A 453 -11.98 -14.55 18.17
CA VAL A 453 -13.05 -13.86 17.45
C VAL A 453 -14.41 -14.50 17.77
N ARG A 454 -14.50 -15.83 17.79
CA ARG A 454 -15.71 -16.54 18.22
C ARG A 454 -16.12 -16.16 19.64
N TYR A 455 -15.18 -16.09 20.58
CA TYR A 455 -15.44 -15.68 21.94
C TYR A 455 -16.02 -14.26 22.00
N LEU A 456 -15.43 -13.31 21.26
CA LEU A 456 -15.91 -11.93 21.21
C LEU A 456 -17.34 -11.85 20.66
N ILE A 457 -17.63 -12.55 19.58
CA ILE A 457 -18.97 -12.55 18.95
C ILE A 457 -19.99 -13.24 19.85
N ASP A 458 -19.67 -14.40 20.41
CA ASP A 458 -20.60 -15.15 21.28
C ASP A 458 -20.88 -14.44 22.60
N THR A 459 -19.93 -13.65 23.11
CA THR A 459 -20.04 -12.99 24.41
C THR A 459 -20.64 -11.60 24.31
N TYR A 460 -20.25 -10.82 23.29
CA TYR A 460 -20.59 -9.41 23.17
C TYR A 460 -21.47 -9.09 21.94
N GLY A 461 -21.68 -10.08 21.06
CA GLY A 461 -22.49 -9.92 19.85
C GLY A 461 -21.68 -9.46 18.63
N THR A 462 -22.27 -9.69 17.44
CA THR A 462 -21.67 -9.36 16.14
C THR A 462 -21.48 -7.85 15.97
N ASP A 463 -22.43 -7.04 16.44
CA ASP A 463 -22.35 -5.58 16.29
C ASP A 463 -21.17 -5.00 17.06
N SER A 464 -20.93 -5.47 18.30
CA SER A 464 -19.77 -5.07 19.10
C SER A 464 -18.45 -5.53 18.46
N PHE A 465 -18.45 -6.72 17.83
CA PHE A 465 -17.31 -7.20 17.10
C PHE A 465 -17.01 -6.33 15.87
N ARG A 466 -18.02 -5.96 15.10
CA ARG A 466 -17.85 -5.04 13.96
C ARG A 466 -17.38 -3.66 14.42
N GLU A 467 -17.89 -3.14 15.54
CA GLU A 467 -17.42 -1.87 16.10
C GLU A 467 -15.94 -1.94 16.51
N PHE A 468 -15.52 -3.04 17.13
CA PHE A 468 -14.12 -3.27 17.47
C PHE A 468 -13.23 -3.34 16.21
N TYR A 469 -13.69 -4.03 15.17
CA TYR A 469 -12.94 -4.13 13.91
C TYR A 469 -12.82 -2.75 13.23
N ARG A 470 -13.91 -1.96 13.20
CA ARG A 470 -13.94 -0.59 12.66
C ARG A 470 -13.13 0.42 13.45
N TYR A 471 -12.84 0.13 14.71
CA TYR A 471 -12.05 1.04 15.54
C TYR A 471 -10.73 1.40 14.86
N PHE A 472 -10.05 0.41 14.25
CA PHE A 472 -8.76 0.60 13.58
C PHE A 472 -8.88 1.55 12.37
N SER A 473 -9.99 1.50 11.63
CA SER A 473 -10.20 2.40 10.48
C SER A 473 -10.47 3.85 10.88
N ARG A 474 -10.86 4.09 12.13
CA ARG A 474 -11.15 5.43 12.66
C ARG A 474 -10.00 6.06 13.44
N VAL A 475 -8.89 5.37 13.58
CA VAL A 475 -7.70 5.95 14.21
C VAL A 475 -7.26 7.17 13.41
N PRO A 476 -7.13 8.36 14.04
CA PRO A 476 -6.74 9.57 13.34
C PRO A 476 -5.42 9.39 12.60
N THR A 477 -5.38 9.86 11.37
CA THR A 477 -4.20 9.69 10.50
C THR A 477 -2.95 10.35 11.09
N GLU A 478 -3.10 11.44 11.85
CA GLU A 478 -2.00 12.12 12.54
C GLU A 478 -1.27 11.21 13.54
N LYS A 479 -1.97 10.23 14.13
CA LYS A 479 -1.32 9.24 15.03
C LYS A 479 -0.43 8.24 14.28
N VAL A 480 -0.64 8.06 12.99
CA VAL A 480 -0.05 6.98 12.20
C VAL A 480 0.80 7.47 11.03
N ILE A 481 0.59 8.71 10.56
CA ILE A 481 1.20 9.26 9.34
C ILE A 481 2.72 9.16 9.33
N ASP A 482 3.35 9.45 10.45
CA ASP A 482 4.82 9.38 10.60
C ASP A 482 5.39 7.96 10.49
N ARG A 483 4.53 6.95 10.58
CA ARG A 483 4.91 5.53 10.63
C ARG A 483 4.49 4.79 9.38
N MET A 484 3.66 5.43 8.53
CA MET A 484 3.19 4.84 7.28
C MET A 484 4.11 5.23 6.12
N PRO A 485 4.63 4.29 5.34
CA PRO A 485 5.15 4.60 4.02
C PRO A 485 3.99 5.08 3.13
N LEU A 486 4.28 5.89 2.10
CA LEU A 486 3.28 6.37 1.13
C LEU A 486 2.43 5.24 0.55
N PHE A 487 3.03 4.05 0.40
CA PHE A 487 2.35 2.83 -0.01
C PHE A 487 2.78 1.67 0.86
N SER A 488 1.81 0.85 1.26
CA SER A 488 2.04 -0.38 2.01
C SER A 488 1.18 -1.51 1.44
N VAL A 489 1.81 -2.64 1.18
CA VAL A 489 1.13 -3.87 0.74
C VAL A 489 0.97 -4.80 1.93
N GLY A 490 -0.26 -5.25 2.15
CA GLY A 490 -0.57 -6.28 3.14
C GLY A 490 -0.55 -5.82 4.60
N PHE A 491 -0.89 -6.76 5.47
CA PHE A 491 -0.84 -6.62 6.92
C PHE A 491 0.54 -7.05 7.41
N GLY A 492 1.06 -6.46 8.46
CA GLY A 492 2.23 -7.03 9.12
C GLY A 492 3.24 -6.06 9.69
N SER A 493 4.43 -6.52 9.77
CA SER A 493 5.58 -6.22 10.60
C SER A 493 5.94 -4.78 10.87
N ARG A 494 5.78 -3.93 9.88
CA ARG A 494 6.17 -2.52 10.00
C ARG A 494 5.28 -1.76 10.97
N PHE A 495 4.10 -2.30 11.26
CA PHE A 495 3.07 -1.67 12.09
C PHE A 495 2.82 -2.38 13.42
N GLY A 496 3.59 -3.41 13.76
CA GLY A 496 3.41 -4.19 14.99
C GLY A 496 3.45 -3.33 16.27
N ASN A 497 4.28 -2.30 16.31
CA ASN A 497 4.30 -1.37 17.44
C ASN A 497 3.02 -0.55 17.54
N LEU A 498 2.49 -0.10 16.40
CA LEU A 498 1.24 0.65 16.36
C LEU A 498 0.04 -0.24 16.73
N SER A 499 0.03 -1.50 16.28
CA SER A 499 -0.96 -2.50 16.74
C SER A 499 -0.95 -2.65 18.25
N ARG A 500 0.24 -2.72 18.88
CA ARG A 500 0.36 -2.82 20.36
C ARG A 500 -0.13 -1.58 21.10
N GLU A 501 -0.06 -0.41 20.48
CA GLU A 501 -0.57 0.84 21.05
C GLU A 501 -2.08 0.95 20.92
N VAL A 502 -2.61 0.65 19.74
CA VAL A 502 -4.04 0.87 19.40
C VAL A 502 -4.94 -0.23 19.96
N THR A 503 -4.51 -1.49 19.95
CA THR A 503 -5.37 -2.61 20.34
C THR A 503 -5.88 -2.55 21.79
N PRO A 504 -5.07 -2.21 22.80
CA PRO A 504 -5.55 -2.04 24.16
C PRO A 504 -6.61 -0.93 24.29
N GLU A 505 -6.42 0.20 23.61
CA GLU A 505 -7.39 1.30 23.58
C GLU A 505 -8.72 0.83 22.98
N ALA A 506 -8.66 0.09 21.87
CA ALA A 506 -9.86 -0.43 21.20
C ALA A 506 -10.62 -1.43 22.07
N LEU A 507 -9.91 -2.37 22.73
CA LEU A 507 -10.54 -3.35 23.64
C LEU A 507 -11.22 -2.68 24.84
N LEU A 508 -10.56 -1.72 25.46
CA LEU A 508 -11.14 -0.96 26.58
C LEU A 508 -12.35 -0.14 26.13
N SER A 509 -12.26 0.50 24.97
CA SER A 509 -13.33 1.35 24.42
C SER A 509 -14.59 0.56 24.08
N VAL A 510 -14.44 -0.62 23.45
CA VAL A 510 -15.58 -1.38 22.93
C VAL A 510 -16.11 -2.40 23.93
N TYR A 511 -15.23 -3.06 24.68
CA TYR A 511 -15.59 -4.18 25.54
C TYR A 511 -15.35 -3.94 27.04
N GLY A 512 -14.60 -2.90 27.39
CA GLY A 512 -14.21 -2.62 28.78
C GLY A 512 -13.22 -3.63 29.38
N VAL A 513 -12.49 -4.36 28.56
CA VAL A 513 -11.54 -5.40 29.00
C VAL A 513 -10.12 -5.10 28.54
N THR A 514 -9.14 -5.60 29.26
CA THR A 514 -7.74 -5.58 28.82
C THR A 514 -7.42 -6.76 27.89
N ILE A 515 -6.31 -6.67 27.16
CA ILE A 515 -5.86 -7.79 26.32
C ILE A 515 -5.55 -9.04 27.17
N ALA A 516 -5.06 -8.86 28.39
CA ALA A 516 -4.78 -9.95 29.32
C ALA A 516 -6.07 -10.61 29.82
N ASP A 517 -7.12 -9.83 30.14
CA ASP A 517 -8.41 -10.35 30.52
C ASP A 517 -9.05 -11.17 29.39
N LEU A 518 -8.99 -10.66 28.15
CA LEU A 518 -9.47 -11.37 26.97
C LEU A 518 -8.71 -12.68 26.76
N ASP A 519 -7.39 -12.65 26.80
CA ASP A 519 -6.52 -13.84 26.67
C ASP A 519 -6.88 -14.92 27.69
N ALA A 520 -7.00 -14.52 28.96
CA ALA A 520 -7.38 -15.41 30.05
C ALA A 520 -8.79 -16.01 29.87
N ALA A 521 -9.75 -15.17 29.48
CA ALA A 521 -11.16 -15.60 29.28
C ALA A 521 -11.28 -16.60 28.12
N VAL A 522 -10.60 -16.35 26.99
CA VAL A 522 -10.59 -17.27 25.85
C VAL A 522 -9.94 -18.61 26.24
N LYS A 523 -8.79 -18.59 26.89
CA LYS A 523 -8.11 -19.81 27.36
C LYS A 523 -8.95 -20.60 28.34
N LYS A 524 -9.62 -19.94 29.29
CA LYS A 524 -10.55 -20.57 30.21
C LYS A 524 -11.68 -21.27 29.47
N ARG A 525 -12.38 -20.57 28.55
CA ARG A 525 -13.45 -21.13 27.76
C ARG A 525 -13.02 -22.37 26.96
N LEU A 526 -11.85 -22.30 26.32
CA LEU A 526 -11.31 -23.42 25.55
C LEU A 526 -11.05 -24.68 26.39
N ARG A 527 -10.59 -24.50 27.64
CA ARG A 527 -10.42 -25.62 28.60
C ARG A 527 -11.75 -26.21 29.06
N GLU A 528 -12.76 -25.35 29.32
CA GLU A 528 -14.08 -25.77 29.82
C GLU A 528 -14.93 -26.46 28.74
N GLN A 529 -14.70 -26.15 27.48
CA GLN A 529 -15.44 -26.75 26.35
C GLN A 529 -14.83 -28.08 25.85
N GLN A 530 -13.92 -28.68 26.61
CA GLN A 530 -13.51 -30.05 26.38
C GLN A 530 -14.66 -30.98 26.82
N PRO A 531 -15.05 -31.98 25.97
CA PRO A 531 -16.05 -32.99 26.35
C PRO A 531 -15.52 -33.88 27.46
#